data_7880cb71678721acde32f4b60e93c6ed
#
_entry.id   7880cb71678721acde32f4b60e93c6ed
#
_cell.length_a   1.000
_cell.length_b   1.000
_cell.length_c   1.000
_cell.angle_alpha   90.00
_cell.angle_beta   90.00
_cell.angle_gamma   90.00
#
_symmetry.space_group_name_H-M   'P 1'
#
loop_
_entity.id
_entity.type
_entity.pdbx_description
1 polymer ?
#
loop_
_entity_poly.entity_id
_entity_poly.type
_entity_poly.pdbx_seq_one_letter_code
_entity_poly.pdbx_strand_id
1 'polypeptide(L)'
;MAFVHKRSERTPLMQKTKVPAKVIAELNRQMNHELSAAHGYRGLALWCSDLNLKGFAAYFAKQAAEELAHAEKISKHLDDRGVMPELAAIAAPKQNFKSLLDAAQHALGMEQANTEGINAVYEAALAAKDYPSQVLMQWFINEQVEEEAWATEMVERVQSATCAGSLSDLDRHIERLLADDTKA
;
A
#
# COMPACT_ATOMS: atom_id res chain seq x y z
N MET A 1 42.38 8.54 -19.16
CA MET A 1 41.79 9.87 -18.88
C MET A 1 40.45 9.66 -18.18
N ALA A 2 40.39 9.91 -16.89
CA ALA A 2 39.18 9.74 -16.09
C ALA A 2 38.44 11.07 -16.10
N PHE A 3 37.23 11.09 -16.65
CA PHE A 3 36.31 12.22 -16.55
C PHE A 3 35.73 12.29 -15.14
N VAL A 4 36.32 13.14 -14.32
CA VAL A 4 35.72 13.52 -13.02
C VAL A 4 34.62 14.54 -13.32
N HIS A 5 33.36 14.11 -13.29
CA HIS A 5 32.22 15.02 -13.31
C HIS A 5 32.20 15.78 -11.97
N LYS A 6 32.67 17.02 -11.96
CA LYS A 6 32.38 17.96 -10.88
C LYS A 6 30.86 18.12 -10.78
N ARG A 7 30.26 17.57 -9.73
CA ARG A 7 28.90 17.97 -9.32
C ARG A 7 28.94 19.47 -9.09
N SER A 8 28.22 20.22 -9.89
CA SER A 8 27.93 21.62 -9.63
C SER A 8 27.29 21.71 -8.25
N GLU A 9 27.94 22.40 -7.32
CA GLU A 9 27.36 22.79 -6.06
C GLU A 9 26.16 23.71 -6.37
N ARG A 10 24.98 23.12 -6.51
CA ARG A 10 23.73 23.89 -6.42
C ARG A 10 23.67 24.33 -4.97
N THR A 11 23.99 25.61 -4.71
CA THR A 11 23.59 26.26 -3.47
C THR A 11 22.09 26.04 -3.33
N PRO A 12 21.60 25.31 -2.32
CA PRO A 12 20.17 25.13 -2.16
C PRO A 12 19.61 26.51 -1.88
N LEU A 13 18.76 27.03 -2.77
CA LEU A 13 17.76 28.00 -2.38
C LEU A 13 16.87 27.25 -1.37
N MET A 14 17.27 27.23 -0.10
CA MET A 14 16.45 26.71 0.99
C MET A 14 15.24 27.64 1.12
N GLN A 15 14.25 27.45 0.23
CA GLN A 15 12.91 27.81 0.59
C GLN A 15 12.58 26.96 1.82
N LYS A 16 12.40 27.63 2.97
CA LYS A 16 11.90 26.96 4.16
C LYS A 16 10.61 26.24 3.73
N THR A 17 10.64 24.90 3.74
CA THR A 17 9.44 24.12 3.50
C THR A 17 8.31 24.65 4.38
N LYS A 18 7.14 24.89 3.79
CA LYS A 18 5.95 25.30 4.53
C LYS A 18 5.24 24.13 5.20
N VAL A 19 5.76 22.91 5.01
CA VAL A 19 5.17 21.70 5.61
C VAL A 19 5.62 21.61 7.07
N PRO A 20 4.69 21.50 8.04
CA PRO A 20 5.03 21.34 9.44
C PRO A 20 5.78 20.04 9.71
N ALA A 21 6.78 20.08 10.59
CA ALA A 21 7.65 18.92 10.86
C ALA A 21 6.89 17.63 11.27
N LYS A 22 5.82 17.78 12.06
CA LYS A 22 4.98 16.64 12.46
C LYS A 22 4.26 16.02 11.25
N VAL A 23 3.77 16.83 10.32
CA VAL A 23 3.12 16.35 9.10
C VAL A 23 4.13 15.63 8.20
N ILE A 24 5.36 16.17 8.07
CA ILE A 24 6.45 15.48 7.34
C ILE A 24 6.74 14.12 7.95
N ALA A 25 6.86 14.03 9.27
CA ALA A 25 7.15 12.77 9.96
C ALA A 25 6.05 11.73 9.72
N GLU A 26 4.77 12.12 9.83
CA GLU A 26 3.65 11.22 9.61
C GLU A 26 3.52 10.80 8.13
N LEU A 27 3.73 11.72 7.18
CA LEU A 27 3.75 11.38 5.75
C LEU A 27 4.87 10.40 5.40
N ASN A 28 6.09 10.61 5.91
CA ASN A 28 7.19 9.66 5.71
C ASN A 28 6.89 8.31 6.35
N ARG A 29 6.32 8.28 7.55
CA ARG A 29 5.90 7.05 8.22
C ARG A 29 4.89 6.29 7.37
N GLN A 30 3.84 6.99 6.88
CA GLN A 30 2.80 6.37 6.05
C GLN A 30 3.36 5.89 4.71
N MET A 31 4.15 6.69 4.01
CA MET A 31 4.81 6.27 2.76
C MET A 31 5.60 4.96 2.93
N ASN A 32 6.36 4.83 4.02
CA ASN A 32 7.11 3.61 4.31
C ASN A 32 6.20 2.45 4.74
N HIS A 33 5.04 2.74 5.32
CA HIS A 33 4.02 1.74 5.62
C HIS A 33 3.44 1.14 4.34
N GLU A 34 3.06 1.97 3.34
CA GLU A 34 2.61 1.54 2.02
C GLU A 34 3.66 0.66 1.32
N LEU A 35 4.94 1.06 1.36
CA LEU A 35 6.02 0.23 0.82
C LEU A 35 6.11 -1.13 1.52
N SER A 36 5.87 -1.17 2.82
CA SER A 36 5.85 -2.41 3.60
C SER A 36 4.63 -3.26 3.28
N ALA A 37 3.45 -2.65 3.09
CA ALA A 37 2.22 -3.31 2.66
C ALA A 37 2.39 -3.92 1.27
N ALA A 38 2.96 -3.17 0.31
CA ALA A 38 3.31 -3.68 -1.02
C ALA A 38 4.18 -4.94 -0.94
N HIS A 39 5.18 -4.93 -0.05
CA HIS A 39 6.04 -6.10 0.15
C HIS A 39 5.30 -7.26 0.82
N GLY A 40 4.39 -6.98 1.76
CA GLY A 40 3.48 -7.94 2.38
C GLY A 40 2.57 -8.63 1.36
N TYR A 41 1.90 -7.85 0.52
CA TYR A 41 1.07 -8.36 -0.57
C TYR A 41 1.86 -9.16 -1.59
N ARG A 42 3.11 -8.79 -1.86
CA ARG A 42 3.99 -9.61 -2.70
C ARG A 42 4.28 -10.96 -2.09
N GLY A 43 4.46 -11.04 -0.76
CA GLY A 43 4.60 -12.28 0.00
C GLY A 43 3.36 -13.17 -0.12
N LEU A 44 2.15 -12.60 0.04
CA LEU A 44 0.87 -13.30 -0.16
C LEU A 44 0.72 -13.84 -1.58
N ALA A 45 1.04 -13.03 -2.59
CA ALA A 45 0.96 -13.43 -3.99
C ALA A 45 1.86 -14.65 -4.30
N LEU A 46 3.09 -14.64 -3.81
CA LEU A 46 4.04 -15.74 -3.99
C LEU A 46 3.57 -17.02 -3.28
N TRP A 47 3.04 -16.91 -2.06
CA TRP A 47 2.50 -18.04 -1.31
C TRP A 47 1.28 -18.66 -2.02
N CYS A 48 0.35 -17.84 -2.51
CA CYS A 48 -0.80 -18.32 -3.29
C CYS A 48 -0.35 -18.98 -4.60
N SER A 49 0.66 -18.44 -5.26
CA SER A 49 1.22 -19.01 -6.49
C SER A 49 1.82 -20.40 -6.26
N ASP A 50 2.53 -20.61 -5.16
CA ASP A 50 3.10 -21.91 -4.77
C ASP A 50 2.01 -22.98 -4.55
N LEU A 51 0.83 -22.55 -4.10
CA LEU A 51 -0.36 -23.40 -3.93
C LEU A 51 -1.21 -23.57 -5.20
N ASN A 52 -0.79 -23.02 -6.35
CA ASN A 52 -1.55 -22.98 -7.60
C ASN A 52 -2.91 -22.25 -7.51
N LEU A 53 -3.05 -21.31 -6.57
CA LEU A 53 -4.20 -20.41 -6.42
C LEU A 53 -3.96 -19.14 -7.27
N LYS A 54 -4.18 -19.27 -8.59
CA LYS A 54 -3.80 -18.24 -9.57
C LYS A 54 -4.61 -16.95 -9.45
N GLY A 55 -5.89 -17.06 -9.15
CA GLY A 55 -6.78 -15.92 -8.95
C GLY A 55 -6.35 -15.09 -7.75
N PHE A 56 -6.13 -15.75 -6.60
CA PHE A 56 -5.62 -15.07 -5.40
C PHE A 56 -4.22 -14.51 -5.59
N ALA A 57 -3.33 -15.24 -6.28
CA ALA A 57 -1.99 -14.77 -6.58
C ALA A 57 -2.00 -13.49 -7.43
N ALA A 58 -2.87 -13.44 -8.45
CA ALA A 58 -3.04 -12.27 -9.30
C ALA A 58 -3.65 -11.09 -8.53
N TYR A 59 -4.67 -11.35 -7.69
CA TYR A 59 -5.26 -10.34 -6.83
C TYR A 59 -4.23 -9.69 -5.90
N PHE A 60 -3.50 -10.49 -5.13
CA PHE A 60 -2.49 -9.95 -4.23
C PHE A 60 -1.31 -9.29 -4.96
N ALA A 61 -1.00 -9.70 -6.19
CA ALA A 61 -0.02 -9.01 -7.01
C ALA A 61 -0.52 -7.63 -7.48
N LYS A 62 -1.83 -7.50 -7.77
CA LYS A 62 -2.49 -6.22 -8.08
C LYS A 62 -2.42 -5.31 -6.85
N GLN A 63 -2.82 -5.79 -5.68
CA GLN A 63 -2.72 -5.01 -4.44
C GLN A 63 -1.29 -4.54 -4.16
N ALA A 64 -0.28 -5.39 -4.35
CA ALA A 64 1.11 -4.97 -4.20
C ALA A 64 1.50 -3.81 -5.13
N ALA A 65 0.94 -3.73 -6.33
CA ALA A 65 1.17 -2.62 -7.25
C ALA A 65 0.41 -1.35 -6.84
N GLU A 66 -0.80 -1.50 -6.30
CA GLU A 66 -1.61 -0.39 -5.78
C GLU A 66 -0.93 0.26 -4.58
N GLU A 67 -0.42 -0.51 -3.64
CA GLU A 67 0.34 0.01 -2.49
C GLU A 67 1.63 0.75 -2.89
N LEU A 68 2.33 0.28 -3.94
CA LEU A 68 3.45 1.02 -4.49
C LEU A 68 3.02 2.38 -5.07
N ALA A 69 1.88 2.44 -5.74
CA ALA A 69 1.33 3.69 -6.27
C ALA A 69 0.89 4.63 -5.14
N HIS A 70 0.36 4.10 -4.04
CA HIS A 70 0.04 4.86 -2.82
C HIS A 70 1.30 5.50 -2.22
N ALA A 71 2.37 4.71 -2.03
CA ALA A 71 3.65 5.22 -1.56
C ALA A 71 4.21 6.31 -2.47
N GLU A 72 4.12 6.12 -3.80
CA GLU A 72 4.59 7.10 -4.78
C GLU A 72 3.78 8.40 -4.72
N LYS A 73 2.44 8.32 -4.53
CA LYS A 73 1.57 9.49 -4.37
C LYS A 73 1.97 10.34 -3.15
N ILE A 74 2.29 9.71 -2.02
CA ILE A 74 2.76 10.41 -0.81
C ILE A 74 4.16 10.99 -1.04
N SER A 75 5.07 10.21 -1.62
CA SER A 75 6.42 10.64 -1.98
C SER A 75 6.40 11.87 -2.87
N LYS A 76 5.59 11.82 -3.92
CA LYS A 76 5.41 12.96 -4.83
C LYS A 76 4.86 14.20 -4.13
N HIS A 77 3.91 14.04 -3.21
CA HIS A 77 3.37 15.16 -2.44
C HIS A 77 4.44 15.85 -1.58
N LEU A 78 5.33 15.07 -0.96
CA LEU A 78 6.47 15.61 -0.20
C LEU A 78 7.44 16.36 -1.13
N ASP A 79 7.83 15.74 -2.25
CA ASP A 79 8.78 16.31 -3.22
C ASP A 79 8.25 17.61 -3.85
N ASP A 80 6.99 17.63 -4.30
CA ASP A 80 6.33 18.82 -4.86
C ASP A 80 6.30 19.98 -3.86
N ARG A 81 6.41 19.71 -2.56
CA ARG A 81 6.44 20.70 -1.48
C ARG A 81 7.86 20.99 -0.97
N GLY A 82 8.88 20.51 -1.69
CA GLY A 82 10.30 20.76 -1.38
C GLY A 82 10.82 20.00 -0.16
N VAL A 83 10.16 18.88 0.18
CA VAL A 83 10.59 17.94 1.23
C VAL A 83 11.10 16.67 0.56
N MET A 84 12.35 16.32 0.81
CA MET A 84 12.90 15.03 0.33
C MET A 84 12.27 13.89 1.13
N PRO A 85 11.60 12.91 0.46
CA PRO A 85 11.07 11.73 1.13
C PRO A 85 12.18 10.88 1.77
N GLU A 86 11.92 10.32 2.93
CA GLU A 86 12.87 9.50 3.68
C GLU A 86 12.46 8.03 3.61
N LEU A 87 13.28 7.21 2.93
CA LEU A 87 13.06 5.77 2.83
C LEU A 87 13.63 5.06 4.06
N ALA A 88 12.83 4.18 4.66
CA ALA A 88 13.24 3.31 5.76
C ALA A 88 13.54 1.88 5.26
N ALA A 89 14.14 1.06 6.13
CA ALA A 89 14.30 -0.36 5.87
C ALA A 89 12.93 -1.08 5.93
N ILE A 90 12.70 -1.98 4.99
CA ILE A 90 11.50 -2.83 4.96
C ILE A 90 11.87 -4.20 5.50
N ALA A 91 11.09 -4.68 6.47
CA ALA A 91 11.26 -6.02 7.02
C ALA A 91 10.83 -7.10 6.01
N ALA A 92 11.39 -8.31 6.15
CA ALA A 92 10.92 -9.44 5.35
C ALA A 92 9.41 -9.71 5.64
N PRO A 93 8.60 -9.94 4.61
CA PRO A 93 7.16 -10.15 4.79
C PRO A 93 6.89 -11.54 5.35
N LYS A 94 5.73 -11.72 5.96
CA LYS A 94 5.22 -13.06 6.28
C LYS A 94 4.96 -13.82 4.96
N GLN A 95 5.55 -15.01 4.82
CA GLN A 95 5.40 -15.87 3.63
C GLN A 95 4.87 -17.26 3.97
N ASN A 96 4.58 -17.55 5.23
CA ASN A 96 4.05 -18.83 5.69
C ASN A 96 2.71 -18.61 6.36
N PHE A 97 1.65 -19.17 5.77
CA PHE A 97 0.28 -19.10 6.26
C PHE A 97 -0.25 -20.50 6.51
N LYS A 98 -1.05 -20.67 7.55
CA LYS A 98 -1.65 -21.97 7.92
C LYS A 98 -2.75 -22.40 6.97
N SER A 99 -3.42 -21.43 6.35
CA SER A 99 -4.54 -21.63 5.41
C SER A 99 -4.77 -20.36 4.59
N LEU A 100 -5.58 -20.48 3.54
CA LEU A 100 -6.02 -19.29 2.79
C LEU A 100 -6.81 -18.30 3.65
N LEU A 101 -7.55 -18.78 4.66
CA LEU A 101 -8.22 -17.91 5.61
C LEU A 101 -7.22 -17.12 6.47
N ASP A 102 -6.13 -17.75 6.95
CA ASP A 102 -5.05 -17.03 7.66
C ASP A 102 -4.39 -15.97 6.77
N ALA A 103 -4.23 -16.26 5.48
CA ALA A 103 -3.69 -15.31 4.50
C ALA A 103 -4.65 -14.12 4.25
N ALA A 104 -5.95 -14.39 4.07
CA ALA A 104 -6.98 -13.37 3.89
C ALA A 104 -7.13 -12.48 5.14
N GLN A 105 -7.13 -13.08 6.33
CA GLN A 105 -7.15 -12.33 7.59
C GLN A 105 -5.91 -11.46 7.77
N HIS A 106 -4.76 -11.93 7.32
CA HIS A 106 -3.53 -11.13 7.35
C HIS A 106 -3.63 -9.93 6.40
N ALA A 107 -4.19 -10.10 5.20
CA ALA A 107 -4.44 -9.00 4.28
C ALA A 107 -5.38 -7.95 4.89
N LEU A 108 -6.51 -8.37 5.47
CA LEU A 108 -7.43 -7.46 6.16
C LEU A 108 -6.73 -6.69 7.31
N GLY A 109 -5.87 -7.37 8.07
CA GLY A 109 -5.08 -6.71 9.13
C GLY A 109 -4.09 -5.66 8.60
N MET A 110 -3.56 -5.84 7.39
CA MET A 110 -2.71 -4.84 6.74
C MET A 110 -3.53 -3.60 6.36
N GLU A 111 -4.74 -3.78 5.78
CA GLU A 111 -5.62 -2.66 5.44
C GLU A 111 -6.06 -1.86 6.66
N GLN A 112 -6.44 -2.53 7.73
CA GLN A 112 -6.80 -1.87 8.99
C GLN A 112 -5.65 -1.04 9.56
N ALA A 113 -4.41 -1.57 9.52
CA ALA A 113 -3.23 -0.83 9.94
C ALA A 113 -2.93 0.35 9.01
N ASN A 114 -3.22 0.22 7.72
CA ASN A 114 -3.11 1.27 6.73
C ASN A 114 -4.09 2.42 7.02
N THR A 115 -5.36 2.09 7.29
CA THR A 115 -6.40 3.05 7.71
C THR A 115 -5.98 3.83 8.95
N GLU A 116 -5.49 3.15 10.00
CA GLU A 116 -4.99 3.81 11.21
C GLU A 116 -3.87 4.80 10.90
N GLY A 117 -2.97 4.39 10.02
CA GLY A 117 -1.85 5.21 9.59
C GLY A 117 -2.27 6.47 8.82
N ILE A 118 -3.18 6.33 7.87
CA ILE A 118 -3.75 7.43 7.07
C ILE A 118 -4.49 8.42 7.97
N ASN A 119 -5.30 7.92 8.90
CA ASN A 119 -6.00 8.74 9.88
C ASN A 119 -5.04 9.57 10.73
N ALA A 120 -3.92 9.00 11.17
CA ALA A 120 -2.91 9.71 11.94
C ALA A 120 -2.26 10.86 11.14
N VAL A 121 -2.00 10.65 9.84
CA VAL A 121 -1.53 11.74 8.94
C VAL A 121 -2.58 12.83 8.82
N TYR A 122 -3.86 12.46 8.62
CA TYR A 122 -4.96 13.42 8.49
C TYR A 122 -5.10 14.27 9.76
N GLU A 123 -5.07 13.66 10.94
CA GLU A 123 -5.15 14.38 12.22
C GLU A 123 -3.96 15.33 12.43
N ALA A 124 -2.75 14.90 12.07
CA ALA A 124 -1.57 15.76 12.13
C ALA A 124 -1.69 16.96 11.19
N ALA A 125 -2.19 16.74 9.98
CA ALA A 125 -2.42 17.79 8.99
C ALA A 125 -3.54 18.77 9.44
N LEU A 126 -4.61 18.23 10.06
CA LEU A 126 -5.72 19.03 10.61
C LEU A 126 -5.23 19.92 11.74
N ALA A 127 -4.50 19.37 12.73
CA ALA A 127 -3.95 20.11 13.86
C ALA A 127 -2.98 21.22 13.42
N ALA A 128 -2.21 20.96 12.36
CA ALA A 128 -1.25 21.91 11.80
C ALA A 128 -1.86 22.89 10.77
N LYS A 129 -3.14 22.75 10.43
CA LYS A 129 -3.83 23.49 9.35
C LYS A 129 -3.12 23.38 8.01
N ASP A 130 -2.54 22.20 7.73
CA ASP A 130 -1.89 21.89 6.47
C ASP A 130 -2.92 21.34 5.47
N TYR A 131 -3.67 22.24 4.86
CA TYR A 131 -4.76 21.92 3.95
C TYR A 131 -4.37 21.03 2.76
N PRO A 132 -3.20 21.19 2.11
CA PRO A 132 -2.82 20.30 1.03
C PRO A 132 -2.69 18.83 1.45
N SER A 133 -2.12 18.56 2.63
CA SER A 133 -2.04 17.20 3.16
C SER A 133 -3.40 16.67 3.60
N GLN A 134 -4.31 17.53 4.10
CA GLN A 134 -5.69 17.09 4.38
C GLN A 134 -6.39 16.64 3.10
N VAL A 135 -6.28 17.39 2.00
CA VAL A 135 -6.87 17.03 0.71
C VAL A 135 -6.29 15.71 0.18
N LEU A 136 -4.98 15.53 0.29
CA LEU A 136 -4.34 14.26 -0.08
C LEU A 136 -4.92 13.10 0.74
N MET A 137 -4.99 13.25 2.06
CA MET A 137 -5.48 12.17 2.95
C MET A 137 -6.97 11.90 2.77
N GLN A 138 -7.80 12.86 2.36
CA GLN A 138 -9.20 12.59 2.02
C GLN A 138 -9.34 11.59 0.87
N TRP A 139 -8.46 11.66 -0.11
CA TRP A 139 -8.41 10.66 -1.18
C TRP A 139 -8.08 9.27 -0.60
N PHE A 140 -7.04 9.17 0.23
CA PHE A 140 -6.66 7.91 0.87
C PHE A 140 -7.75 7.35 1.80
N ILE A 141 -8.46 8.21 2.54
CA ILE A 141 -9.57 7.80 3.40
C ILE A 141 -10.69 7.16 2.56
N ASN A 142 -10.98 7.70 1.38
CA ASN A 142 -11.98 7.10 0.49
C ASN A 142 -11.52 5.76 -0.08
N GLU A 143 -10.26 5.64 -0.51
CA GLU A 143 -9.68 4.36 -0.96
C GLU A 143 -9.78 3.30 0.14
N GLN A 144 -9.44 3.63 1.39
CA GLN A 144 -9.49 2.67 2.49
C GLN A 144 -10.90 2.13 2.78
N VAL A 145 -11.96 2.89 2.51
CA VAL A 145 -13.33 2.37 2.60
C VAL A 145 -13.54 1.20 1.63
N GLU A 146 -13.00 1.30 0.42
CA GLU A 146 -13.10 0.27 -0.60
C GLU A 146 -12.16 -0.90 -0.29
N GLU A 147 -10.90 -0.62 0.09
CA GLU A 147 -9.89 -1.65 0.40
C GLU A 147 -10.31 -2.53 1.60
N GLU A 148 -10.78 -1.94 2.69
CA GLU A 148 -11.29 -2.71 3.83
C GLU A 148 -12.54 -3.52 3.48
N ALA A 149 -13.44 -2.97 2.65
CA ALA A 149 -14.63 -3.69 2.19
C ALA A 149 -14.23 -4.92 1.38
N TRP A 150 -13.31 -4.79 0.41
CA TRP A 150 -12.79 -5.89 -0.39
C TRP A 150 -12.07 -6.95 0.45
N ALA A 151 -11.20 -6.53 1.37
CA ALA A 151 -10.48 -7.46 2.24
C ALA A 151 -11.43 -8.21 3.20
N THR A 152 -12.47 -7.54 3.70
CA THR A 152 -13.52 -8.15 4.52
C THR A 152 -14.30 -9.17 3.72
N GLU A 153 -14.77 -8.81 2.52
CA GLU A 153 -15.50 -9.72 1.64
C GLU A 153 -14.65 -10.95 1.27
N MET A 154 -13.35 -10.78 1.04
CA MET A 154 -12.44 -11.89 0.78
C MET A 154 -12.40 -12.87 1.97
N VAL A 155 -12.27 -12.38 3.20
CA VAL A 155 -12.30 -13.20 4.42
C VAL A 155 -13.60 -13.99 4.50
N GLU A 156 -14.75 -13.34 4.30
CA GLU A 156 -16.07 -13.98 4.36
C GLU A 156 -16.24 -15.04 3.29
N ARG A 157 -15.84 -14.77 2.05
CA ARG A 157 -15.90 -15.70 0.93
C ARG A 157 -15.01 -16.94 1.16
N VAL A 158 -13.77 -16.71 1.61
CA VAL A 158 -12.84 -17.81 1.93
C VAL A 158 -13.36 -18.64 3.10
N GLN A 159 -13.92 -18.02 4.13
CA GLN A 159 -14.50 -18.71 5.27
C GLN A 159 -15.71 -19.56 4.89
N SER A 160 -16.50 -19.11 3.93
CA SER A 160 -17.70 -19.81 3.42
C SER A 160 -17.33 -20.97 2.49
N ALA A 161 -16.13 -20.99 1.91
CA ALA A 161 -15.66 -22.03 1.01
C ALA A 161 -15.17 -23.24 1.81
N THR A 162 -16.08 -24.15 2.19
CA THR A 162 -15.84 -25.25 3.13
C THR A 162 -15.22 -26.50 2.54
N CYS A 163 -15.02 -26.57 1.20
CA CYS A 163 -14.40 -27.70 0.53
C CYS A 163 -13.44 -27.25 -0.58
N ALA A 164 -12.55 -28.17 -1.00
CA ALA A 164 -11.55 -27.87 -2.04
C ALA A 164 -12.16 -27.42 -3.37
N GLY A 165 -13.35 -27.94 -3.73
CA GLY A 165 -14.08 -27.54 -4.93
C GLY A 165 -14.53 -26.09 -4.87
N SER A 166 -15.12 -25.65 -3.75
CA SER A 166 -15.57 -24.27 -3.56
C SER A 166 -14.41 -23.27 -3.53
N LEU A 167 -13.26 -23.64 -2.97
CA LEU A 167 -12.04 -22.81 -3.02
C LEU A 167 -11.52 -22.66 -4.46
N SER A 168 -11.50 -23.75 -5.24
CA SER A 168 -11.08 -23.70 -6.64
C SER A 168 -12.04 -22.87 -7.50
N ASP A 169 -13.35 -22.92 -7.21
CA ASP A 169 -14.35 -22.09 -7.90
C ASP A 169 -14.20 -20.61 -7.55
N LEU A 170 -13.92 -20.29 -6.29
CA LEU A 170 -13.65 -18.94 -5.83
C LEU A 170 -12.37 -18.39 -6.49
N ASP A 171 -11.29 -19.15 -6.54
CA ASP A 171 -10.04 -18.76 -7.19
C ASP A 171 -10.26 -18.44 -8.68
N ARG A 172 -10.96 -19.31 -9.41
CA ARG A 172 -11.31 -19.05 -10.82
C ARG A 172 -12.24 -17.87 -11.01
N HIS A 173 -13.11 -17.59 -10.04
CA HIS A 173 -13.97 -16.42 -10.09
C HIS A 173 -13.17 -15.13 -9.98
N ILE A 174 -12.23 -15.05 -9.03
CA ILE A 174 -11.32 -13.93 -8.86
C ILE A 174 -10.48 -13.70 -10.13
N GLU A 175 -9.92 -14.77 -10.70
CA GLU A 175 -9.14 -14.68 -11.95
C GLU A 175 -9.97 -14.05 -13.10
N ARG A 176 -11.24 -14.40 -13.22
CA ARG A 176 -12.15 -13.83 -14.24
C ARG A 176 -12.45 -12.35 -13.99
N LEU A 177 -12.75 -11.97 -12.74
CA LEU A 177 -13.01 -10.56 -12.40
C LEU A 177 -11.83 -9.67 -12.77
N LEU A 178 -10.61 -10.07 -12.42
CA LEU A 178 -9.40 -9.32 -12.75
C LEU A 178 -9.13 -9.22 -14.27
N ALA A 179 -9.49 -10.28 -15.03
CA ALA A 179 -9.34 -10.25 -16.49
C ALA A 179 -10.35 -9.30 -17.17
N ASP A 180 -11.49 -9.05 -16.57
CA ASP A 180 -12.49 -8.13 -17.10
C ASP A 180 -12.12 -6.66 -16.77
N ASP A 181 -11.56 -6.38 -15.60
CA ASP A 181 -11.06 -5.05 -15.22
C ASP A 181 -9.95 -4.55 -16.15
N THR A 182 -9.16 -5.45 -16.74
CA THR A 182 -8.08 -5.07 -17.67
C THR A 182 -8.55 -4.69 -19.07
N LYS A 183 -9.85 -4.87 -19.38
CA LYS A 183 -10.44 -4.58 -20.70
C LYS A 183 -11.29 -3.30 -20.73
N ALA A 184 -11.54 -2.70 -19.57
CA ALA A 184 -12.31 -1.46 -19.41
C ALA A 184 -11.38 -0.24 -19.40
#